data_204b43f8196761f43cd3a6cd17f53b0d
#
_entry.id   204b43f8196761f43cd3a6cd17f53b0d
#
_cell.length_a   1.000
_cell.length_b   1.000
_cell.length_c   1.000
_cell.angle_alpha   90.00
_cell.angle_beta   90.00
_cell.angle_gamma   90.00
#
_symmetry.space_group_name_H-M   'P 1'
#
loop_
_entity.id
_entity.type
_entity.pdbx_description
1 polymer ?
#
loop_
_entity_poly.entity_id
_entity_poly.type
_entity_poly.pdbx_seq_one_letter_code
_entity_poly.pdbx_strand_id
1 'polypeptide(L)'
;MQTLPYLSYRWVTDESWFSGTGYSIAQGHGIANPAFGSNYLVSRCDTHPPGTAMVIAAAFRLFGTSAVTARLGSILAGVLIIFFTFRLARDVIGEEGAILATLIVATDNIIVLTSRSARPEALTAMAVMAALMAMNRYARKGAMIWAFLCGLLIAMGTMFHVTVLGYIVTLGILAIVIDRRRGSFPLRGAIVYAVGYGLGLAPFAAWILTAPLGRAGFREEYLKRAAGSPIWSRLVQESHRYSDLLGFNMMHGHGLESIPVRLPIPLFILACSALLWKMRRRWFYLELLLLLPTALWLVYTPDKMSRYLALIAPVFAWTIGAAVAASKDRRVHRILLLLSCVVIVAQMSANFLLLRAARSADYTKVAVELHRLIPPDQTAYGTVTFWLAMHDHPYISYERTDPWMAARQFHVRYFIVGDRVMTNGLPGDEAFYVSLRHDLSEVIAQSRLVGSYPDAYYGDLKVYELAAPDTK
;
A
#
# COMPACT_ATOMS: atom_id res chain seq x y z
N MET A 1 -17.99 -2.59 4.56
CA MET A 1 -19.08 -1.60 4.45
C MET A 1 -18.84 -0.28 5.19
N GLN A 2 -18.10 -0.25 6.30
CA GLN A 2 -17.82 0.98 7.08
C GLN A 2 -17.08 2.08 6.31
N THR A 3 -16.32 1.74 5.26
CA THR A 3 -15.47 2.67 4.52
C THR A 3 -16.12 3.31 3.30
N LEU A 4 -17.21 2.73 2.77
CA LEU A 4 -17.84 3.19 1.53
C LEU A 4 -18.24 4.68 1.52
N PRO A 5 -18.84 5.24 2.61
CA PRO A 5 -19.21 6.64 2.65
C PRO A 5 -18.04 7.64 2.64
N TYR A 6 -16.80 7.15 2.79
CA TYR A 6 -15.61 7.97 2.97
C TYR A 6 -14.54 7.74 1.91
N LEU A 7 -14.91 7.20 0.77
CA LEU A 7 -13.95 6.87 -0.30
C LEU A 7 -13.38 8.10 -1.01
N SER A 8 -14.05 9.24 -0.96
CA SER A 8 -13.53 10.51 -1.48
C SER A 8 -12.63 11.25 -0.49
N TYR A 9 -12.57 10.82 0.77
CA TYR A 9 -11.82 11.53 1.81
C TYR A 9 -10.35 11.14 1.88
N ARG A 10 -9.51 12.10 2.29
CA ARG A 10 -8.07 11.93 2.52
C ARG A 10 -7.33 11.30 1.35
N TRP A 11 -7.27 12.00 0.24
CA TRP A 11 -6.40 11.63 -0.85
C TRP A 11 -4.94 11.99 -0.51
N VAL A 12 -4.00 11.08 -0.72
CA VAL A 12 -2.59 11.26 -0.38
C VAL A 12 -1.69 11.19 -1.61
N THR A 13 -0.49 11.75 -1.50
CA THR A 13 0.51 11.87 -2.57
C THR A 13 0.73 10.57 -3.36
N ASP A 14 0.95 9.46 -2.65
CA ASP A 14 1.22 8.18 -3.29
C ASP A 14 0.02 7.63 -4.10
N GLU A 15 -1.22 7.97 -3.71
CA GLU A 15 -2.39 7.57 -4.49
C GLU A 15 -2.41 8.26 -5.84
N SER A 16 -1.98 9.53 -5.91
CA SER A 16 -1.85 10.27 -7.17
C SER A 16 -0.77 9.71 -8.08
N TRP A 17 0.31 9.16 -7.52
CA TRP A 17 1.34 8.49 -8.32
C TRP A 17 0.77 7.31 -9.10
N PHE A 18 0.08 6.39 -8.41
CA PHE A 18 -0.53 5.24 -9.05
C PHE A 18 -1.70 5.62 -9.95
N SER A 19 -2.49 6.61 -9.53
CA SER A 19 -3.66 7.05 -10.31
C SER A 19 -3.27 7.83 -11.57
N GLY A 20 -2.21 8.65 -11.52
CA GLY A 20 -1.68 9.33 -12.69
C GLY A 20 -1.22 8.35 -13.76
N THR A 21 -0.44 7.34 -13.36
CA THR A 21 -0.04 6.26 -14.27
C THR A 21 -1.25 5.46 -14.76
N GLY A 22 -2.21 5.17 -13.88
CA GLY A 22 -3.46 4.49 -14.25
C GLY A 22 -4.29 5.28 -15.26
N TYR A 23 -4.37 6.59 -15.10
CA TYR A 23 -5.04 7.48 -16.06
C TYR A 23 -4.35 7.44 -17.43
N SER A 24 -3.02 7.58 -17.46
CA SER A 24 -2.25 7.52 -18.71
C SER A 24 -2.48 6.20 -19.45
N ILE A 25 -2.46 5.07 -18.75
CA ILE A 25 -2.78 3.75 -19.34
C ILE A 25 -4.24 3.72 -19.83
N ALA A 26 -5.18 4.28 -19.07
CA ALA A 26 -6.59 4.32 -19.46
C ALA A 26 -6.83 5.12 -20.74
N GLN A 27 -6.07 6.21 -20.94
CA GLN A 27 -6.12 7.04 -22.16
C GLN A 27 -5.31 6.45 -23.33
N GLY A 28 -4.61 5.34 -23.14
CA GLY A 28 -3.78 4.72 -24.19
C GLY A 28 -2.38 5.32 -24.37
N HIS A 29 -1.96 6.20 -23.47
CA HIS A 29 -0.64 6.84 -23.51
C HIS A 29 0.50 5.99 -22.90
N GLY A 30 0.17 4.77 -22.42
CA GLY A 30 1.16 3.85 -21.84
C GLY A 30 1.47 4.13 -20.36
N ILE A 31 2.60 3.56 -19.89
CA ILE A 31 3.04 3.68 -18.50
C ILE A 31 3.79 5.00 -18.33
N ALA A 32 3.05 6.07 -18.10
CA ALA A 32 3.55 7.42 -17.88
C ALA A 32 2.75 8.09 -16.75
N ASN A 33 3.28 9.14 -16.14
CA ASN A 33 2.52 9.93 -15.16
C ASN A 33 2.38 11.38 -15.65
N PRO A 34 1.20 11.81 -16.09
CA PRO A 34 0.98 13.13 -16.65
C PRO A 34 1.23 14.28 -15.67
N ALA A 35 1.20 14.02 -14.35
CA ALA A 35 1.49 15.02 -13.34
C ALA A 35 2.95 15.53 -13.38
N PHE A 36 3.84 14.84 -14.07
CA PHE A 36 5.26 15.22 -14.15
C PHE A 36 5.64 16.05 -15.37
N GLY A 37 4.66 16.41 -16.22
CA GLY A 37 4.88 17.13 -17.47
C GLY A 37 5.45 16.26 -18.59
N SER A 38 5.48 16.81 -19.81
CA SER A 38 5.83 16.08 -21.03
C SER A 38 7.25 15.50 -21.05
N ASN A 39 8.20 16.16 -20.39
CA ASN A 39 9.60 15.70 -20.33
C ASN A 39 9.84 14.57 -19.35
N TYR A 40 8.89 14.28 -18.45
CA TYR A 40 8.96 13.23 -17.45
C TYR A 40 8.13 12.00 -17.77
N LEU A 41 7.50 11.97 -18.94
CA LEU A 41 6.69 10.84 -19.39
C LEU A 41 7.43 9.50 -19.37
N VAL A 42 8.75 9.52 -19.31
CA VAL A 42 9.58 8.31 -19.46
C VAL A 42 10.32 7.93 -18.18
N SER A 43 10.60 8.86 -17.23
CA SER A 43 11.76 8.61 -16.37
C SER A 43 11.51 8.00 -15.00
N ARG A 44 10.30 8.05 -14.41
CA ARG A 44 10.13 7.53 -13.04
C ARG A 44 8.87 6.69 -12.77
N CYS A 45 7.93 6.61 -13.68
CA CYS A 45 6.89 5.58 -13.58
C CYS A 45 7.50 4.18 -13.76
N ASP A 46 8.71 4.13 -14.29
CA ASP A 46 9.47 2.92 -14.58
C ASP A 46 10.05 2.26 -13.33
N THR A 47 9.89 2.84 -12.14
CA THR A 47 10.45 2.28 -10.89
C THR A 47 9.44 1.44 -10.13
N HIS A 48 8.14 1.72 -10.28
CA HIS A 48 7.10 0.96 -9.60
C HIS A 48 6.50 -0.09 -10.52
N PRO A 49 6.26 -1.32 -10.03
CA PRO A 49 5.55 -2.32 -10.81
C PRO A 49 4.18 -1.80 -11.27
N PRO A 50 3.81 -1.97 -12.55
CA PRO A 50 2.64 -1.31 -13.14
C PRO A 50 1.30 -1.93 -12.75
N GLY A 51 1.27 -3.07 -12.05
CA GLY A 51 0.04 -3.82 -11.78
C GLY A 51 -1.04 -3.00 -11.08
N THR A 52 -0.66 -2.20 -10.09
CA THR A 52 -1.62 -1.33 -9.37
C THR A 52 -2.22 -0.28 -10.32
N ALA A 53 -1.37 0.38 -11.12
CA ALA A 53 -1.82 1.35 -12.11
C ALA A 53 -2.72 0.70 -13.18
N MET A 54 -2.44 -0.54 -13.59
CA MET A 54 -3.30 -1.28 -14.54
C MET A 54 -4.70 -1.57 -13.96
N VAL A 55 -4.78 -1.92 -12.67
CA VAL A 55 -6.07 -2.12 -11.99
C VAL A 55 -6.85 -0.80 -11.92
N ILE A 56 -6.18 0.30 -11.58
CA ILE A 56 -6.78 1.64 -11.57
C ILE A 56 -7.22 2.05 -12.99
N ALA A 57 -6.41 1.79 -14.01
CA ALA A 57 -6.75 2.08 -15.41
C ALA A 57 -8.01 1.33 -15.87
N ALA A 58 -8.13 0.06 -15.51
CA ALA A 58 -9.34 -0.71 -15.79
C ALA A 58 -10.58 -0.10 -15.11
N ALA A 59 -10.46 0.32 -13.85
CA ALA A 59 -11.53 0.98 -13.13
C ALA A 59 -11.89 2.34 -13.76
N PHE A 60 -10.92 3.14 -14.17
CA PHE A 60 -11.16 4.42 -14.84
C PHE A 60 -11.86 4.27 -16.19
N ARG A 61 -11.50 3.26 -16.98
CA ARG A 61 -12.18 2.96 -18.25
C ARG A 61 -13.63 2.54 -18.06
N LEU A 62 -13.93 1.81 -16.99
CA LEU A 62 -15.28 1.29 -16.75
C LEU A 62 -16.21 2.29 -16.06
N PHE A 63 -15.67 3.12 -15.17
CA PHE A 63 -16.48 3.94 -14.25
C PHE A 63 -16.12 5.43 -14.26
N GLY A 64 -15.21 5.85 -15.12
CA GLY A 64 -14.73 7.24 -15.19
C GLY A 64 -13.65 7.55 -14.14
N THR A 65 -12.97 8.70 -14.31
CA THR A 65 -11.85 9.13 -13.49
C THR A 65 -12.34 9.83 -12.22
N SER A 66 -12.05 9.26 -11.04
CA SER A 66 -12.35 9.87 -9.74
C SER A 66 -11.54 9.20 -8.64
N ALA A 67 -11.44 9.86 -7.47
CA ALA A 67 -10.81 9.29 -6.28
C ALA A 67 -11.49 7.98 -5.82
N VAL A 68 -12.82 7.92 -5.90
CA VAL A 68 -13.60 6.72 -5.56
C VAL A 68 -13.26 5.58 -6.51
N THR A 69 -13.27 5.85 -7.80
CA THR A 69 -13.00 4.84 -8.84
C THR A 69 -11.57 4.31 -8.73
N ALA A 70 -10.58 5.15 -8.46
CA ALA A 70 -9.19 4.74 -8.24
C ALA A 70 -9.04 3.71 -7.11
N ARG A 71 -9.89 3.78 -6.08
CA ARG A 71 -9.87 2.93 -4.88
C ARG A 71 -10.63 1.61 -5.03
N LEU A 72 -11.47 1.44 -6.07
CA LEU A 72 -12.33 0.25 -6.23
C LEU A 72 -11.55 -1.07 -6.25
N GLY A 73 -10.40 -1.11 -6.93
CA GLY A 73 -9.54 -2.29 -6.97
C GLY A 73 -9.04 -2.72 -5.59
N SER A 74 -8.62 -1.75 -4.77
CA SER A 74 -8.16 -2.02 -3.40
C SER A 74 -9.31 -2.45 -2.47
N ILE A 75 -10.53 -1.91 -2.67
CA ILE A 75 -11.71 -2.32 -1.90
C ILE A 75 -12.05 -3.78 -2.22
N LEU A 76 -12.09 -4.15 -3.49
CA LEU A 76 -12.34 -5.52 -3.91
C LEU A 76 -11.26 -6.47 -3.36
N ALA A 77 -10.00 -6.05 -3.38
CA ALA A 77 -8.90 -6.79 -2.78
C ALA A 77 -9.11 -7.03 -1.28
N GLY A 78 -9.55 -6.00 -0.53
CA GLY A 78 -9.87 -6.14 0.89
C GLY A 78 -10.98 -7.16 1.16
N VAL A 79 -12.05 -7.15 0.36
CA VAL A 79 -13.14 -8.14 0.45
C VAL A 79 -12.61 -9.55 0.17
N LEU A 80 -11.76 -9.70 -0.86
CA LEU A 80 -11.17 -10.99 -1.21
C LEU A 80 -10.17 -11.48 -0.16
N ILE A 81 -9.41 -10.60 0.50
CA ILE A 81 -8.56 -10.97 1.64
C ILE A 81 -9.39 -11.59 2.76
N ILE A 82 -10.52 -10.99 3.14
CA ILE A 82 -11.43 -11.52 4.16
C ILE A 82 -11.97 -12.88 3.75
N PHE A 83 -12.42 -13.02 2.51
CA PHE A 83 -12.91 -14.29 1.96
C PHE A 83 -11.84 -15.39 1.97
N PHE A 84 -10.62 -15.10 1.48
CA PHE A 84 -9.53 -16.06 1.46
C PHE A 84 -9.07 -16.42 2.88
N THR A 85 -9.07 -15.46 3.81
CA THR A 85 -8.77 -15.69 5.22
C THR A 85 -9.70 -16.75 5.79
N PHE A 86 -11.02 -16.59 5.61
CA PHE A 86 -12.00 -17.56 6.08
C PHE A 86 -11.78 -18.94 5.45
N ARG A 87 -11.67 -18.99 4.12
CA ARG A 87 -11.54 -20.25 3.38
C ARG A 87 -10.31 -21.05 3.77
N LEU A 88 -9.17 -20.40 3.86
CA LEU A 88 -7.91 -21.02 4.25
C LEU A 88 -7.91 -21.41 5.72
N ALA A 89 -8.34 -20.52 6.60
CA ALA A 89 -8.40 -20.79 8.03
C ALA A 89 -9.31 -21.98 8.33
N ARG A 90 -10.49 -22.05 7.71
CA ARG A 90 -11.42 -23.18 7.88
C ARG A 90 -10.77 -24.52 7.50
N ASP A 91 -10.00 -24.55 6.42
CA ASP A 91 -9.32 -25.76 5.97
C ASP A 91 -8.20 -26.22 6.91
N VAL A 92 -7.56 -25.28 7.65
CA VAL A 92 -6.36 -25.53 8.45
C VAL A 92 -6.65 -25.62 9.95
N ILE A 93 -7.49 -24.72 10.49
CA ILE A 93 -7.72 -24.55 11.93
C ILE A 93 -9.17 -24.85 12.36
N GLY A 94 -10.05 -25.18 11.42
CA GLY A 94 -11.46 -25.45 11.68
C GLY A 94 -12.33 -24.18 11.66
N GLU A 95 -13.64 -24.37 11.82
CA GLU A 95 -14.62 -23.31 11.62
C GLU A 95 -14.58 -22.21 12.68
N GLU A 96 -14.51 -22.58 13.94
CA GLU A 96 -14.45 -21.62 15.07
C GLU A 96 -13.24 -20.69 14.94
N GLY A 97 -12.05 -21.26 14.75
CA GLY A 97 -10.83 -20.49 14.55
C GLY A 97 -10.87 -19.65 13.28
N ALA A 98 -11.52 -20.13 12.23
CA ALA A 98 -11.68 -19.40 10.98
C ALA A 98 -12.59 -18.18 11.12
N ILE A 99 -13.71 -18.30 11.81
CA ILE A 99 -14.62 -17.18 12.07
C ILE A 99 -13.86 -16.09 12.86
N LEU A 100 -13.18 -16.49 13.92
CA LEU A 100 -12.42 -15.54 14.74
C LEU A 100 -11.32 -14.82 13.95
N ALA A 101 -10.49 -15.58 13.21
CA ALA A 101 -9.45 -15.01 12.36
C ALA A 101 -10.03 -14.05 11.32
N THR A 102 -11.17 -14.38 10.74
CA THR A 102 -11.85 -13.55 9.74
C THR A 102 -12.37 -12.25 10.35
N LEU A 103 -12.95 -12.29 11.54
CA LEU A 103 -13.41 -11.09 12.26
C LEU A 103 -12.24 -10.18 12.62
N ILE A 104 -11.11 -10.73 13.07
CA ILE A 104 -9.89 -9.97 13.35
C ILE A 104 -9.41 -9.25 12.08
N VAL A 105 -9.30 -9.96 10.95
CA VAL A 105 -8.86 -9.36 9.66
C VAL A 105 -9.85 -8.31 9.15
N ALA A 106 -11.16 -8.58 9.26
CA ALA A 106 -12.19 -7.66 8.80
C ALA A 106 -12.22 -6.34 9.59
N THR A 107 -11.71 -6.35 10.82
CA THR A 107 -11.63 -5.17 11.70
C THR A 107 -10.22 -4.59 11.78
N ASP A 108 -9.21 -5.28 11.26
CA ASP A 108 -7.83 -4.83 11.27
C ASP A 108 -7.64 -3.48 10.58
N ASN A 109 -7.09 -2.50 11.30
CA ASN A 109 -6.97 -1.13 10.78
C ASN A 109 -6.04 -1.03 9.57
N ILE A 110 -5.00 -1.88 9.49
CA ILE A 110 -4.08 -1.86 8.35
C ILE A 110 -4.80 -2.37 7.11
N ILE A 111 -5.55 -3.47 7.23
CA ILE A 111 -6.37 -4.00 6.13
C ILE A 111 -7.45 -3.00 5.73
N VAL A 112 -8.15 -2.38 6.69
CA VAL A 112 -9.18 -1.37 6.41
C VAL A 112 -8.58 -0.15 5.72
N LEU A 113 -7.45 0.40 6.20
CA LEU A 113 -6.81 1.58 5.62
C LEU A 113 -6.22 1.31 4.24
N THR A 114 -5.51 0.19 4.06
CA THR A 114 -4.91 -0.16 2.77
C THR A 114 -5.96 -0.50 1.72
N SER A 115 -7.09 -1.09 2.13
CA SER A 115 -8.21 -1.40 1.22
C SER A 115 -8.98 -0.16 0.75
N ARG A 116 -8.87 0.98 1.43
CA ARG A 116 -9.52 2.24 1.02
C ARG A 116 -8.59 3.20 0.28
N SER A 117 -7.36 2.81 0.03
CA SER A 117 -6.35 3.63 -0.65
C SER A 117 -6.09 3.09 -2.06
N ALA A 118 -5.91 3.96 -3.05
CA ALA A 118 -5.50 3.60 -4.40
C ALA A 118 -4.00 3.21 -4.45
N ARG A 119 -3.64 2.18 -3.68
CA ARG A 119 -2.26 1.77 -3.37
C ARG A 119 -2.08 0.26 -3.52
N PRO A 120 -0.83 -0.23 -3.63
CA PRO A 120 -0.54 -1.62 -3.93
C PRO A 120 -0.76 -2.61 -2.78
N GLU A 121 -0.78 -2.16 -1.50
CA GLU A 121 -0.68 -3.04 -0.35
C GLU A 121 -1.82 -4.06 -0.26
N ALA A 122 -3.08 -3.62 -0.43
CA ALA A 122 -4.23 -4.53 -0.41
C ALA A 122 -4.21 -5.51 -1.60
N LEU A 123 -3.86 -5.04 -2.80
CA LEU A 123 -3.75 -5.89 -3.99
C LEU A 123 -2.64 -6.95 -3.83
N THR A 124 -1.51 -6.55 -3.25
CA THR A 124 -0.39 -7.45 -2.96
C THR A 124 -0.79 -8.51 -1.92
N ALA A 125 -1.44 -8.10 -0.83
CA ALA A 125 -1.93 -9.01 0.20
C ALA A 125 -2.97 -9.99 -0.35
N MET A 126 -3.89 -9.53 -1.19
CA MET A 126 -4.84 -10.39 -1.89
C MET A 126 -4.13 -11.45 -2.75
N ALA A 127 -3.11 -11.05 -3.52
CA ALA A 127 -2.34 -11.98 -4.35
C ALA A 127 -1.61 -13.03 -3.50
N VAL A 128 -1.02 -12.64 -2.37
CA VAL A 128 -0.41 -13.55 -1.40
C VAL A 128 -1.45 -14.55 -0.87
N MET A 129 -2.63 -14.08 -0.47
CA MET A 129 -3.70 -14.93 0.05
C MET A 129 -4.22 -15.91 -1.01
N ALA A 130 -4.35 -15.47 -2.26
CA ALA A 130 -4.72 -16.34 -3.38
C ALA A 130 -3.63 -17.40 -3.67
N ALA A 131 -2.36 -17.00 -3.62
CA ALA A 131 -1.23 -17.92 -3.78
C ALA A 131 -1.17 -18.97 -2.64
N LEU A 132 -1.41 -18.55 -1.39
CA LEU A 132 -1.53 -19.46 -0.25
C LEU A 132 -2.69 -20.45 -0.42
N MET A 133 -3.81 -20.00 -0.99
CA MET A 133 -4.94 -20.89 -1.29
C MET A 133 -4.58 -21.94 -2.36
N ALA A 134 -3.86 -21.54 -3.40
CA ALA A 134 -3.34 -22.48 -4.40
C ALA A 134 -2.33 -23.47 -3.78
N MET A 135 -1.41 -22.99 -2.93
CA MET A 135 -0.45 -23.82 -2.22
C MET A 135 -1.14 -24.81 -1.27
N ASN A 136 -2.18 -24.41 -0.55
CA ASN A 136 -2.98 -25.30 0.29
C ASN A 136 -3.66 -26.40 -0.56
N ARG A 137 -4.20 -26.05 -1.73
CA ARG A 137 -4.73 -27.06 -2.67
C ARG A 137 -3.66 -27.99 -3.19
N TYR A 138 -2.46 -27.47 -3.48
CA TYR A 138 -1.30 -28.30 -3.82
C TYR A 138 -0.96 -29.27 -2.69
N ALA A 139 -0.88 -28.78 -1.47
CA ALA A 139 -0.62 -29.59 -0.28
C ALA A 139 -1.67 -30.70 -0.08
N ARG A 140 -2.93 -30.49 -0.41
CA ARG A 140 -4.03 -31.47 -0.24
C ARG A 140 -4.14 -32.45 -1.41
N LYS A 141 -4.07 -31.95 -2.65
CA LYS A 141 -4.40 -32.74 -3.86
C LYS A 141 -3.16 -33.28 -4.58
N GLY A 142 -1.98 -32.66 -4.46
CA GLY A 142 -0.75 -33.02 -5.16
C GLY A 142 -0.73 -32.66 -6.65
N ALA A 143 -1.77 -32.08 -7.18
CA ALA A 143 -1.81 -31.72 -8.59
C ALA A 143 -0.91 -30.53 -8.88
N MET A 144 0.03 -30.66 -9.82
CA MET A 144 1.05 -29.67 -10.17
C MET A 144 0.48 -28.34 -10.63
N ILE A 145 -0.72 -28.34 -11.22
CA ILE A 145 -1.40 -27.13 -11.64
C ILE A 145 -1.54 -26.12 -10.47
N TRP A 146 -1.73 -26.60 -9.23
CA TRP A 146 -1.84 -25.71 -8.08
C TRP A 146 -0.51 -25.10 -7.66
N ALA A 147 0.61 -25.82 -7.82
CA ALA A 147 1.94 -25.24 -7.63
C ALA A 147 2.23 -24.18 -8.71
N PHE A 148 1.89 -24.46 -9.97
CA PHE A 148 1.99 -23.50 -11.07
C PHE A 148 1.16 -22.25 -10.84
N LEU A 149 -0.12 -22.41 -10.49
CA LEU A 149 -1.02 -21.28 -10.19
C LEU A 149 -0.54 -20.48 -8.98
N CYS A 150 0.03 -21.13 -7.96
CA CYS A 150 0.65 -20.44 -6.84
C CYS A 150 1.79 -19.51 -7.32
N GLY A 151 2.69 -20.01 -8.18
CA GLY A 151 3.73 -19.20 -8.78
C GLY A 151 3.20 -18.02 -9.60
N LEU A 152 2.20 -18.26 -10.42
CA LEU A 152 1.56 -17.22 -11.24
C LEU A 152 0.90 -16.12 -10.38
N LEU A 153 0.17 -16.52 -9.33
CA LEU A 153 -0.51 -15.59 -8.43
C LEU A 153 0.48 -14.73 -7.60
N ILE A 154 1.60 -15.33 -7.16
CA ILE A 154 2.61 -14.57 -6.43
C ILE A 154 3.40 -13.64 -7.37
N ALA A 155 3.56 -13.99 -8.65
CA ALA A 155 4.09 -13.08 -9.67
C ALA A 155 3.18 -11.85 -9.86
N MET A 156 1.85 -12.02 -9.84
CA MET A 156 0.91 -10.89 -9.80
C MET A 156 1.14 -10.01 -8.56
N GLY A 157 1.42 -10.61 -7.40
CA GLY A 157 1.80 -9.86 -6.20
C GLY A 157 3.04 -8.99 -6.43
N THR A 158 4.05 -9.51 -7.13
CA THR A 158 5.26 -8.75 -7.52
C THR A 158 4.93 -7.61 -8.48
N MET A 159 3.98 -7.82 -9.39
CA MET A 159 3.47 -6.78 -10.29
C MET A 159 2.76 -5.63 -9.55
N PHE A 160 2.22 -5.89 -8.37
CA PHE A 160 1.67 -4.84 -7.52
C PHE A 160 2.75 -4.16 -6.69
N HIS A 161 3.58 -4.94 -5.96
CA HIS A 161 4.64 -4.38 -5.12
C HIS A 161 5.73 -5.40 -4.78
N VAL A 162 6.98 -4.93 -4.73
CA VAL A 162 8.15 -5.77 -4.44
C VAL A 162 8.19 -6.34 -3.02
N THR A 163 7.42 -5.81 -2.08
CA THR A 163 7.36 -6.35 -0.71
C THR A 163 6.92 -7.81 -0.62
N VAL A 164 6.33 -8.35 -1.69
CA VAL A 164 5.98 -9.78 -1.80
C VAL A 164 7.19 -10.72 -1.80
N LEU A 165 8.41 -10.23 -2.02
CA LEU A 165 9.64 -11.05 -2.13
C LEU A 165 9.83 -12.03 -0.96
N GLY A 166 9.45 -11.64 0.26
CA GLY A 166 9.47 -12.54 1.43
C GLY A 166 8.62 -13.79 1.24
N TYR A 167 7.47 -13.66 0.61
CA TYR A 167 6.58 -14.78 0.33
C TYR A 167 7.01 -15.64 -0.85
N ILE A 168 7.74 -15.08 -1.83
CA ILE A 168 8.24 -15.86 -2.97
C ILE A 168 9.12 -17.00 -2.49
N VAL A 169 10.11 -16.68 -1.64
CA VAL A 169 11.02 -17.66 -1.06
C VAL A 169 10.29 -18.62 -0.13
N THR A 170 9.40 -18.08 0.71
CA THR A 170 8.62 -18.88 1.68
C THR A 170 7.76 -19.94 0.98
N LEU A 171 7.06 -19.58 -0.10
CA LEU A 171 6.22 -20.52 -0.85
C LEU A 171 7.04 -21.54 -1.62
N GLY A 172 8.21 -21.15 -2.14
CA GLY A 172 9.16 -22.10 -2.75
C GLY A 172 9.63 -23.17 -1.75
N ILE A 173 10.03 -22.76 -0.55
CA ILE A 173 10.42 -23.68 0.53
C ILE A 173 9.24 -24.54 0.95
N LEU A 174 8.05 -23.98 1.04
CA LEU A 174 6.84 -24.70 1.41
C LEU A 174 6.52 -25.81 0.38
N ALA A 175 6.68 -25.55 -0.92
CA ALA A 175 6.52 -26.56 -1.97
C ALA A 175 7.48 -27.73 -1.78
N ILE A 176 8.77 -27.47 -1.47
CA ILE A 176 9.77 -28.50 -1.17
C ILE A 176 9.36 -29.36 0.04
N VAL A 177 8.91 -28.71 1.10
CA VAL A 177 8.47 -29.40 2.33
C VAL A 177 7.25 -30.29 2.06
N ILE A 178 6.31 -29.82 1.24
CA ILE A 178 5.12 -30.58 0.84
C ILE A 178 5.54 -31.84 0.07
N ASP A 179 6.42 -31.70 -0.92
CA ASP A 179 6.90 -32.83 -1.73
C ASP A 179 7.62 -33.88 -0.89
N ARG A 180 8.52 -33.46 0.01
CA ARG A 180 9.21 -34.35 0.94
C ARG A 180 8.25 -35.14 1.82
N ARG A 181 7.21 -34.48 2.35
CA ARG A 181 6.20 -35.16 3.19
C ARG A 181 5.35 -36.16 2.41
N ARG A 182 5.24 -36.00 1.10
CA ARG A 182 4.51 -36.91 0.21
C ARG A 182 5.36 -38.05 -0.29
N GLY A 183 6.67 -38.09 0.02
CA GLY A 183 7.59 -39.04 -0.55
C GLY A 183 7.85 -38.87 -2.05
N SER A 184 7.47 -37.70 -2.62
CA SER A 184 7.74 -37.37 -4.01
C SER A 184 9.14 -36.72 -4.17
N PHE A 185 9.61 -36.57 -5.42
CA PHE A 185 10.85 -35.85 -5.68
C PHE A 185 10.80 -34.45 -5.08
N PRO A 186 11.71 -34.08 -4.16
CA PRO A 186 11.56 -32.91 -3.29
C PRO A 186 11.47 -31.56 -3.98
N LEU A 187 11.96 -31.45 -5.22
CA LEU A 187 12.00 -30.19 -5.97
C LEU A 187 10.90 -30.07 -7.02
N ARG A 188 10.06 -31.10 -7.21
CA ARG A 188 9.05 -31.12 -8.29
C ARG A 188 8.07 -29.95 -8.22
N GLY A 189 7.46 -29.74 -7.07
CA GLY A 189 6.52 -28.66 -6.86
C GLY A 189 7.19 -27.29 -6.89
N ALA A 190 8.42 -27.20 -6.33
CA ALA A 190 9.19 -25.95 -6.35
C ALA A 190 9.60 -25.53 -7.77
N ILE A 191 9.98 -26.50 -8.62
CA ILE A 191 10.28 -26.21 -10.04
C ILE A 191 9.05 -25.70 -10.77
N VAL A 192 7.91 -26.40 -10.62
CA VAL A 192 6.66 -26.01 -11.27
C VAL A 192 6.16 -24.64 -10.75
N TYR A 193 6.31 -24.39 -9.46
CA TYR A 193 6.06 -23.08 -8.84
C TYR A 193 6.95 -22.00 -9.47
N ALA A 194 8.27 -22.25 -9.60
CA ALA A 194 9.22 -21.30 -10.18
C ALA A 194 8.92 -21.01 -11.66
N VAL A 195 8.49 -22.02 -12.43
CA VAL A 195 8.03 -21.85 -13.82
C VAL A 195 6.79 -20.94 -13.88
N GLY A 196 5.78 -21.19 -13.02
CA GLY A 196 4.60 -20.34 -12.95
C GLY A 196 4.96 -18.89 -12.57
N TYR A 197 5.85 -18.71 -11.61
CA TYR A 197 6.36 -17.40 -11.21
C TYR A 197 7.10 -16.68 -12.35
N GLY A 198 8.05 -17.38 -13.00
CA GLY A 198 8.82 -16.82 -14.11
C GLY A 198 7.94 -16.39 -15.28
N LEU A 199 6.97 -17.21 -15.67
CA LEU A 199 6.03 -16.88 -16.73
C LEU A 199 5.13 -15.67 -16.36
N GLY A 200 4.66 -15.61 -15.11
CA GLY A 200 3.86 -14.48 -14.65
C GLY A 200 4.64 -13.19 -14.53
N LEU A 201 5.95 -13.25 -14.27
CA LEU A 201 6.83 -12.09 -14.16
C LEU A 201 7.45 -11.66 -15.50
N ALA A 202 7.44 -12.52 -16.52
CA ALA A 202 8.11 -12.28 -17.80
C ALA A 202 7.70 -10.96 -18.48
N PRO A 203 6.41 -10.55 -18.52
CA PRO A 203 6.03 -9.27 -19.10
C PRO A 203 6.66 -8.06 -18.39
N PHE A 204 6.74 -8.11 -17.06
CA PHE A 204 7.37 -7.05 -16.27
C PHE A 204 8.88 -7.00 -16.47
N ALA A 205 9.53 -8.16 -16.47
CA ALA A 205 10.95 -8.26 -16.74
C ALA A 205 11.29 -7.74 -18.14
N ALA A 206 10.52 -8.14 -19.15
CA ALA A 206 10.68 -7.63 -20.52
C ALA A 206 10.55 -6.11 -20.56
N TRP A 207 9.53 -5.55 -19.90
CA TRP A 207 9.34 -4.11 -19.84
C TRP A 207 10.51 -3.38 -19.15
N ILE A 208 11.00 -3.83 -17.98
CA ILE A 208 12.18 -3.25 -17.32
C ILE A 208 13.41 -3.29 -18.24
N LEU A 209 13.58 -4.38 -19.01
CA LEU A 209 14.73 -4.55 -19.89
C LEU A 209 14.67 -3.68 -21.13
N THR A 210 13.48 -3.34 -21.61
CA THR A 210 13.25 -2.57 -22.84
C THR A 210 12.95 -1.09 -22.59
N ALA A 211 12.46 -0.70 -21.42
CA ALA A 211 12.19 0.68 -21.08
C ALA A 211 13.48 1.52 -21.04
N PRO A 212 13.49 2.74 -21.58
CA PRO A 212 14.71 3.56 -21.72
C PRO A 212 15.52 3.76 -20.45
N LEU A 213 14.85 3.91 -19.29
CA LEU A 213 15.50 4.08 -17.99
C LEU A 213 15.16 2.94 -17.00
N GLY A 214 14.49 1.88 -17.44
CA GLY A 214 13.95 0.84 -16.57
C GLY A 214 14.99 0.21 -15.65
N ARG A 215 16.15 -0.18 -16.16
CA ARG A 215 17.24 -0.77 -15.35
C ARG A 215 17.84 0.22 -14.37
N ALA A 216 18.10 1.45 -14.82
CA ALA A 216 18.72 2.48 -13.99
C ALA A 216 17.75 2.92 -12.88
N GLY A 217 16.50 3.19 -13.22
CA GLY A 217 15.46 3.54 -12.27
C GLY A 217 15.18 2.44 -11.26
N PHE A 218 15.06 1.19 -11.69
CA PHE A 218 14.88 0.05 -10.78
C PHE A 218 16.06 -0.12 -9.81
N ARG A 219 17.29 0.01 -10.32
CA ARG A 219 18.50 -0.05 -9.49
C ARG A 219 18.55 1.08 -8.46
N GLU A 220 18.20 2.28 -8.86
CA GLU A 220 18.18 3.45 -7.98
C GLU A 220 17.13 3.30 -6.88
N GLU A 221 15.92 2.96 -7.25
CA GLU A 221 14.81 2.88 -6.31
C GLU A 221 14.92 1.73 -5.31
N TYR A 222 15.33 0.54 -5.77
CA TYR A 222 15.28 -0.65 -4.93
C TYR A 222 16.64 -1.11 -4.41
N LEU A 223 17.71 -1.05 -5.22
CA LEU A 223 19.00 -1.58 -4.80
C LEU A 223 19.82 -0.58 -3.99
N LYS A 224 19.82 0.70 -4.35
CA LYS A 224 20.54 1.72 -3.57
C LYS A 224 19.91 1.93 -2.19
N ARG A 225 18.59 1.94 -2.10
CA ARG A 225 17.88 2.04 -0.81
C ARG A 225 18.16 0.84 0.09
N ALA A 226 18.28 -0.36 -0.46
CA ALA A 226 18.57 -1.56 0.30
C ALA A 226 19.98 -1.56 0.92
N ALA A 227 20.95 -0.87 0.34
CA ALA A 227 22.35 -0.94 0.75
C ALA A 227 22.74 -0.04 1.96
N GLY A 228 21.88 0.93 2.35
CA GLY A 228 22.31 2.10 3.13
C GLY A 228 22.21 2.01 4.65
N SER A 229 21.51 1.05 5.29
CA SER A 229 21.31 1.10 6.74
C SER A 229 21.88 -0.12 7.48
N PRO A 230 22.54 0.08 8.66
CA PRO A 230 23.04 -1.01 9.50
C PRO A 230 21.93 -1.98 9.93
N ILE A 231 22.26 -3.27 10.07
CA ILE A 231 21.26 -4.31 10.44
C ILE A 231 20.58 -4.00 11.78
N TRP A 232 21.29 -3.38 12.71
CA TRP A 232 20.74 -3.00 14.01
C TRP A 232 19.63 -1.94 13.88
N SER A 233 19.84 -0.92 13.07
CA SER A 233 18.80 0.10 12.82
C SER A 233 17.57 -0.51 12.14
N ARG A 234 17.77 -1.51 11.26
CA ARG A 234 16.66 -2.26 10.64
C ARG A 234 15.88 -3.08 11.66
N LEU A 235 16.55 -3.70 12.65
CA LEU A 235 15.89 -4.42 13.74
C LEU A 235 15.02 -3.50 14.59
N VAL A 236 15.54 -2.34 14.96
CA VAL A 236 14.79 -1.33 15.73
C VAL A 236 13.57 -0.84 14.94
N GLN A 237 13.75 -0.48 13.67
CA GLN A 237 12.65 -0.07 12.80
C GLN A 237 11.61 -1.19 12.60
N GLU A 238 12.06 -2.44 12.49
CA GLU A 238 11.15 -3.60 12.40
C GLU A 238 10.32 -3.74 13.68
N SER A 239 10.93 -3.61 14.86
CA SER A 239 10.19 -3.66 16.13
C SER A 239 9.14 -2.54 16.23
N HIS A 240 9.47 -1.33 15.78
CA HIS A 240 8.50 -0.22 15.68
C HIS A 240 7.36 -0.54 14.73
N ARG A 241 7.66 -1.08 13.55
CA ARG A 241 6.65 -1.47 12.58
C ARG A 241 5.64 -2.48 13.16
N TYR A 242 6.12 -3.47 13.93
CA TYR A 242 5.22 -4.42 14.60
C TYR A 242 4.47 -3.79 15.77
N SER A 243 5.05 -2.83 16.48
CA SER A 243 4.32 -2.07 17.49
C SER A 243 3.19 -1.24 16.87
N ASP A 244 3.38 -0.76 15.64
CA ASP A 244 2.36 -0.02 14.90
C ASP A 244 1.21 -0.91 14.43
N LEU A 245 1.47 -2.19 14.11
CA LEU A 245 0.41 -3.17 13.80
C LEU A 245 -0.64 -3.24 14.93
N LEU A 246 -0.21 -2.92 16.11
CA LEU A 246 -0.90 -3.09 17.38
C LEU A 246 -1.32 -1.77 17.99
N GLY A 247 -0.92 -0.67 17.39
CA GLY A 247 -1.16 0.68 17.87
C GLY A 247 -1.53 1.64 16.75
N PHE A 248 -2.06 2.78 17.15
CA PHE A 248 -2.58 3.85 16.30
C PHE A 248 -1.50 4.73 15.65
N ASN A 249 -0.23 4.33 15.65
CA ASN A 249 0.88 5.15 15.15
C ASN A 249 0.83 5.44 13.63
N MET A 250 -0.05 4.77 12.86
CA MET A 250 -0.29 5.15 11.46
C MET A 250 -0.91 6.56 11.32
N MET A 251 -1.13 7.25 12.42
CA MET A 251 -1.84 8.52 12.49
C MET A 251 -0.93 9.71 12.79
N HIS A 252 0.38 9.56 12.68
CA HIS A 252 1.30 10.68 12.80
C HIS A 252 0.86 11.83 11.87
N GLY A 253 0.61 12.99 12.48
CA GLY A 253 0.20 14.22 11.79
C GLY A 253 -1.30 14.54 11.81
N HIS A 254 -2.15 13.81 12.53
CA HIS A 254 -3.60 14.03 12.47
C HIS A 254 -4.31 14.34 13.81
N GLY A 255 -3.57 14.72 14.85
CA GLY A 255 -4.15 15.13 16.13
C GLY A 255 -4.78 14.00 16.97
N LEU A 256 -4.69 12.76 16.51
CA LEU A 256 -5.13 11.57 17.24
C LEU A 256 -3.97 10.81 17.87
N GLU A 257 -2.79 11.42 17.90
CA GLU A 257 -1.55 10.92 18.48
C GLU A 257 -1.64 10.65 20.00
N SER A 258 -2.69 11.17 20.63
CA SER A 258 -2.90 11.10 22.06
C SER A 258 -3.71 9.89 22.55
N ILE A 259 -4.18 8.99 21.66
CA ILE A 259 -4.92 7.82 22.10
C ILE A 259 -3.96 6.62 22.17
N PRO A 260 -3.35 6.34 23.32
CA PRO A 260 -2.45 5.20 23.49
C PRO A 260 -3.26 3.92 23.68
N VAL A 261 -3.91 3.42 22.64
CA VAL A 261 -4.46 2.06 22.68
C VAL A 261 -3.38 1.09 22.19
N ARG A 262 -2.27 1.04 22.90
CA ARG A 262 -1.31 -0.06 22.79
C ARG A 262 -1.90 -1.25 23.55
N LEU A 263 -2.68 -2.05 22.86
CA LEU A 263 -3.12 -3.33 23.41
C LEU A 263 -1.90 -4.24 23.63
N PRO A 264 -1.89 -5.09 24.65
CA PRO A 264 -0.79 -6.03 24.95
C PRO A 264 -0.75 -7.19 23.96
N ILE A 265 -0.75 -6.89 22.64
CA ILE A 265 -0.76 -7.88 21.57
C ILE A 265 0.61 -8.57 21.42
N PRO A 266 1.78 -7.94 21.62
CA PRO A 266 3.02 -8.70 21.69
C PRO A 266 2.95 -9.86 22.69
N LEU A 267 2.37 -9.63 23.85
CA LEU A 267 2.12 -10.69 24.85
C LEU A 267 1.11 -11.73 24.34
N PHE A 268 0.08 -11.31 23.62
CA PHE A 268 -0.90 -12.21 23.03
C PHE A 268 -0.27 -13.05 21.91
N ILE A 269 0.54 -12.48 21.04
CA ILE A 269 1.30 -13.20 20.02
C ILE A 269 2.28 -14.18 20.67
N LEU A 270 3.01 -13.74 21.71
CA LEU A 270 3.91 -14.62 22.46
C LEU A 270 3.16 -15.78 23.12
N ALA A 271 2.02 -15.53 23.73
CA ALA A 271 1.17 -16.57 24.32
C ALA A 271 0.63 -17.54 23.26
N CYS A 272 0.19 -17.02 22.12
CA CYS A 272 -0.25 -17.83 20.98
C CYS A 272 0.89 -18.63 20.38
N SER A 273 2.07 -18.03 20.21
CA SER A 273 3.27 -18.71 19.72
C SER A 273 3.74 -19.81 20.68
N ALA A 274 3.68 -19.56 21.99
CA ALA A 274 4.04 -20.56 23.00
C ALA A 274 3.07 -21.77 23.01
N LEU A 275 1.77 -21.52 22.83
CA LEU A 275 0.76 -22.57 22.66
C LEU A 275 1.00 -23.38 21.39
N LEU A 276 1.30 -22.71 20.29
CA LEU A 276 1.62 -23.35 19.01
C LEU A 276 2.93 -24.12 19.06
N TRP A 277 3.94 -23.63 19.80
CA TRP A 277 5.20 -24.33 20.03
C TRP A 277 5.03 -25.67 20.73
N LYS A 278 4.12 -25.78 21.73
CA LYS A 278 3.75 -27.06 22.34
C LYS A 278 3.13 -28.05 21.35
N MET A 279 2.53 -27.55 20.26
CA MET A 279 1.85 -28.34 19.22
C MET A 279 2.67 -28.47 17.92
N ARG A 280 3.98 -28.25 17.97
CA ARG A 280 4.98 -28.10 16.91
C ARG A 280 4.74 -28.81 15.57
N ARG A 281 4.34 -30.07 15.57
CA ARG A 281 4.24 -30.86 14.34
C ARG A 281 3.07 -30.46 13.42
N ARG A 282 2.03 -29.86 13.97
CA ARG A 282 0.81 -29.54 13.25
C ARG A 282 0.81 -28.13 12.64
N TRP A 283 1.55 -27.21 13.26
CA TRP A 283 1.49 -25.77 12.96
C TRP A 283 2.76 -25.19 12.31
N PHE A 284 3.73 -26.06 12.00
CA PHE A 284 4.98 -25.65 11.35
C PHE A 284 4.79 -24.74 10.13
N TYR A 285 3.72 -24.94 9.35
CA TYR A 285 3.43 -24.09 8.20
C TYR A 285 3.08 -22.64 8.58
N LEU A 286 2.34 -22.45 9.68
CA LEU A 286 2.01 -21.10 10.18
C LEU A 286 3.26 -20.40 10.69
N GLU A 287 4.12 -21.12 11.42
CA GLU A 287 5.40 -20.58 11.89
C GLU A 287 6.29 -20.17 10.71
N LEU A 288 6.39 -21.01 9.67
CA LEU A 288 7.15 -20.70 8.48
C LEU A 288 6.59 -19.46 7.75
N LEU A 289 5.27 -19.37 7.59
CA LEU A 289 4.59 -18.24 6.94
C LEU A 289 4.71 -16.94 7.74
N LEU A 290 4.93 -17.02 9.02
CA LEU A 290 5.08 -15.87 9.89
C LEU A 290 6.54 -15.41 9.97
N LEU A 291 7.45 -16.34 10.31
CA LEU A 291 8.83 -16.02 10.64
C LEU A 291 9.70 -15.74 9.41
N LEU A 292 9.54 -16.52 8.33
CA LEU A 292 10.44 -16.40 7.18
C LEU A 292 10.20 -15.11 6.38
N PRO A 293 8.98 -14.70 6.02
CA PRO A 293 8.77 -13.40 5.37
C PRO A 293 9.26 -12.23 6.24
N THR A 294 9.02 -12.32 7.56
CA THR A 294 9.49 -11.30 8.51
C THR A 294 11.00 -11.20 8.52
N ALA A 295 11.70 -12.33 8.61
CA ALA A 295 13.16 -12.38 8.59
C ALA A 295 13.74 -11.84 7.27
N LEU A 296 13.11 -12.20 6.13
CA LEU A 296 13.53 -11.69 4.83
C LEU A 296 13.28 -10.18 4.71
N TRP A 297 12.13 -9.68 5.16
CA TRP A 297 11.87 -8.23 5.16
C TRP A 297 12.84 -7.46 6.05
N LEU A 298 13.27 -8.05 7.17
CA LEU A 298 14.30 -7.46 8.02
C LEU A 298 15.59 -7.21 7.25
N VAL A 299 15.94 -8.11 6.34
CA VAL A 299 17.20 -8.04 5.58
C VAL A 299 17.10 -7.07 4.41
N TYR A 300 16.06 -7.17 3.59
CA TYR A 300 16.06 -6.49 2.29
C TYR A 300 15.18 -5.23 2.19
N THR A 301 14.26 -4.98 3.14
CA THR A 301 13.39 -3.79 3.08
C THR A 301 14.01 -2.64 3.88
N PRO A 302 14.48 -1.56 3.25
CA PRO A 302 15.00 -0.40 3.96
C PRO A 302 13.90 0.41 4.63
N ASP A 303 12.77 0.62 3.93
CA ASP A 303 11.65 1.40 4.45
C ASP A 303 10.69 0.52 5.23
N LYS A 304 10.56 0.78 6.52
CA LYS A 304 9.76 -0.01 7.47
C LYS A 304 8.36 0.55 7.69
N MET A 305 7.60 0.70 6.61
CA MET A 305 6.24 1.23 6.73
C MET A 305 5.29 0.17 7.28
N SER A 306 4.51 0.54 8.30
CA SER A 306 3.53 -0.34 8.96
C SER A 306 2.47 -0.90 8.01
N ARG A 307 2.11 -0.16 6.97
CA ARG A 307 1.14 -0.62 5.95
C ARG A 307 1.55 -1.90 5.21
N TYR A 308 2.85 -2.20 5.11
CA TYR A 308 3.32 -3.45 4.49
C TYR A 308 2.98 -4.69 5.32
N LEU A 309 2.63 -4.50 6.60
CA LEU A 309 2.14 -5.59 7.44
C LEU A 309 0.76 -6.11 7.02
N ALA A 310 0.06 -5.44 6.09
CA ALA A 310 -1.14 -5.98 5.46
C ALA A 310 -0.92 -7.38 4.86
N LEU A 311 0.32 -7.69 4.42
CA LEU A 311 0.66 -9.00 3.88
C LEU A 311 0.69 -10.10 4.93
N ILE A 312 1.00 -9.77 6.19
CA ILE A 312 1.16 -10.74 7.27
C ILE A 312 -0.03 -10.73 8.26
N ALA A 313 -0.83 -9.68 8.27
CA ALA A 313 -1.97 -9.54 9.17
C ALA A 313 -2.94 -10.76 9.14
N PRO A 314 -3.28 -11.36 7.98
CA PRO A 314 -4.10 -12.57 7.95
C PRO A 314 -3.44 -13.76 8.63
N VAL A 315 -2.11 -13.91 8.55
CA VAL A 315 -1.37 -15.01 9.19
C VAL A 315 -1.36 -14.83 10.72
N PHE A 316 -1.24 -13.59 11.20
CA PHE A 316 -1.42 -13.28 12.63
C PHE A 316 -2.82 -13.69 13.12
N ALA A 317 -3.84 -13.30 12.38
CA ALA A 317 -5.22 -13.64 12.73
C ALA A 317 -5.45 -15.15 12.74
N TRP A 318 -4.85 -15.89 11.80
CA TRP A 318 -4.88 -17.37 11.82
C TRP A 318 -4.18 -17.95 13.04
N THR A 319 -3.04 -17.38 13.46
CA THR A 319 -2.31 -17.82 14.64
C THR A 319 -3.20 -17.67 15.89
N ILE A 320 -3.90 -16.55 16.02
CA ILE A 320 -4.84 -16.32 17.12
C ILE A 320 -6.00 -17.30 17.06
N GLY A 321 -6.64 -17.46 15.90
CA GLY A 321 -7.75 -18.41 15.71
C GLY A 321 -7.32 -19.85 15.99
N ALA A 322 -6.09 -20.23 15.56
CA ALA A 322 -5.52 -21.54 15.84
C ALA A 322 -5.29 -21.79 17.33
N ALA A 323 -4.80 -20.78 18.07
CA ALA A 323 -4.57 -20.89 19.51
C ALA A 323 -5.89 -21.07 20.28
N VAL A 324 -6.94 -20.35 19.89
CA VAL A 324 -8.29 -20.52 20.48
C VAL A 324 -8.82 -21.91 20.18
N ALA A 325 -8.84 -22.35 18.92
CA ALA A 325 -9.36 -23.65 18.52
C ALA A 325 -8.56 -24.84 19.09
N ALA A 326 -7.26 -24.67 19.35
CA ALA A 326 -6.39 -25.70 19.90
C ALA A 326 -6.44 -25.79 21.44
N SER A 327 -7.00 -24.79 22.11
CA SER A 327 -7.01 -24.72 23.57
C SER A 327 -8.01 -25.73 24.16
N LYS A 328 -7.48 -26.77 24.83
CA LYS A 328 -8.29 -27.79 25.52
C LYS A 328 -8.79 -27.35 26.90
N ASP A 329 -8.07 -26.43 27.55
CA ASP A 329 -8.45 -25.87 28.86
C ASP A 329 -9.52 -24.80 28.64
N ARG A 330 -10.69 -25.00 29.26
CA ARG A 330 -11.83 -24.07 29.17
C ARG A 330 -11.52 -22.66 29.65
N ARG A 331 -10.63 -22.52 30.67
CA ARG A 331 -10.23 -21.19 31.18
C ARG A 331 -9.35 -20.48 30.19
N VAL A 332 -8.33 -21.16 29.68
CA VAL A 332 -7.44 -20.61 28.63
C VAL A 332 -8.22 -20.25 27.36
N HIS A 333 -9.10 -21.15 26.91
CA HIS A 333 -9.97 -20.88 25.78
C HIS A 333 -10.81 -19.60 25.97
N ARG A 334 -11.50 -19.45 27.11
CA ARG A 334 -12.31 -18.27 27.43
C ARG A 334 -11.47 -16.98 27.49
N ILE A 335 -10.29 -17.04 28.09
CA ILE A 335 -9.38 -15.88 28.16
C ILE A 335 -8.94 -15.45 26.76
N LEU A 336 -8.50 -16.39 25.91
CA LEU A 336 -8.08 -16.11 24.56
C LEU A 336 -9.23 -15.53 23.71
N LEU A 337 -10.43 -16.07 23.86
CA LEU A 337 -11.63 -15.59 23.17
C LEU A 337 -11.98 -14.15 23.63
N LEU A 338 -11.98 -13.90 24.95
CA LEU A 338 -12.25 -12.58 25.51
C LEU A 338 -11.23 -11.54 25.02
N LEU A 339 -9.93 -11.87 25.05
CA LEU A 339 -8.88 -10.99 24.54
C LEU A 339 -9.06 -10.72 23.05
N SER A 340 -9.45 -11.72 22.26
CA SER A 340 -9.75 -11.55 20.85
C SER A 340 -10.95 -10.61 20.62
N CYS A 341 -12.01 -10.72 21.41
CA CYS A 341 -13.14 -9.81 21.38
C CYS A 341 -12.72 -8.37 21.71
N VAL A 342 -11.87 -8.19 22.73
CA VAL A 342 -11.31 -6.87 23.09
C VAL A 342 -10.52 -6.28 21.92
N VAL A 343 -9.69 -7.07 21.25
CA VAL A 343 -8.93 -6.64 20.05
C VAL A 343 -9.88 -6.19 18.93
N ILE A 344 -10.89 -6.99 18.63
CA ILE A 344 -11.88 -6.69 17.58
C ILE A 344 -12.60 -5.37 17.90
N VAL A 345 -13.10 -5.21 19.14
CA VAL A 345 -13.81 -3.99 19.55
C VAL A 345 -12.89 -2.77 19.49
N ALA A 346 -11.65 -2.90 19.94
CA ALA A 346 -10.68 -1.81 19.89
C ALA A 346 -10.35 -1.40 18.46
N GLN A 347 -10.12 -2.36 17.55
CA GLN A 347 -9.88 -2.08 16.14
C GLN A 347 -11.11 -1.45 15.46
N MET A 348 -12.32 -1.91 15.76
CA MET A 348 -13.55 -1.29 15.27
C MET A 348 -13.68 0.15 15.74
N SER A 349 -13.43 0.40 17.02
CA SER A 349 -13.48 1.76 17.60
C SER A 349 -12.44 2.67 16.96
N ALA A 350 -11.23 2.17 16.75
CA ALA A 350 -10.17 2.88 16.05
C ALA A 350 -10.56 3.25 14.63
N ASN A 351 -11.05 2.28 13.87
CA ASN A 351 -11.51 2.53 12.50
C ASN A 351 -12.64 3.56 12.46
N PHE A 352 -13.57 3.51 13.41
CA PHE A 352 -14.64 4.49 13.52
C PHE A 352 -14.10 5.91 13.77
N LEU A 353 -13.16 6.07 14.73
CA LEU A 353 -12.54 7.35 15.03
C LEU A 353 -11.75 7.90 13.83
N LEU A 354 -11.00 7.03 13.15
CA LEU A 354 -10.27 7.37 11.92
C LEU A 354 -11.20 7.87 10.81
N LEU A 355 -12.29 7.16 10.60
CA LEU A 355 -13.27 7.53 9.58
C LEU A 355 -13.98 8.83 9.93
N ARG A 356 -14.30 9.05 11.22
CA ARG A 356 -14.88 10.31 11.70
C ARG A 356 -13.92 11.46 11.48
N ALA A 357 -12.65 11.31 11.84
CA ALA A 357 -11.63 12.33 11.62
C ALA A 357 -11.39 12.63 10.13
N ALA A 358 -11.59 11.62 9.26
CA ALA A 358 -11.44 11.80 7.82
C ALA A 358 -12.55 12.67 7.19
N ARG A 359 -13.71 12.85 7.82
CA ARG A 359 -14.85 13.61 7.26
C ARG A 359 -14.53 15.06 6.89
N SER A 360 -13.56 15.66 7.57
CA SER A 360 -13.13 17.04 7.28
C SER A 360 -12.27 17.18 6.03
N ALA A 361 -11.85 16.09 5.41
CA ALA A 361 -10.90 16.05 4.29
C ALA A 361 -11.57 15.51 3.01
N ASP A 362 -12.64 16.15 2.55
CA ASP A 362 -13.36 15.75 1.35
C ASP A 362 -12.64 16.22 0.09
N TYR A 363 -11.93 15.33 -0.57
CA TYR A 363 -11.17 15.60 -1.77
C TYR A 363 -12.04 16.09 -2.95
N THR A 364 -13.31 15.68 -3.00
CA THR A 364 -14.24 16.16 -4.04
C THR A 364 -14.49 17.66 -3.92
N LYS A 365 -14.60 18.18 -2.69
CA LYS A 365 -14.75 19.62 -2.46
C LYS A 365 -13.49 20.38 -2.89
N VAL A 366 -12.32 19.85 -2.60
CA VAL A 366 -11.05 20.44 -3.08
C VAL A 366 -11.05 20.52 -4.60
N ALA A 367 -11.46 19.44 -5.30
CA ALA A 367 -11.55 19.46 -6.76
C ALA A 367 -12.49 20.55 -7.28
N VAL A 368 -13.70 20.64 -6.72
CA VAL A 368 -14.68 21.68 -7.11
C VAL A 368 -14.13 23.09 -6.91
N GLU A 369 -13.46 23.36 -5.80
CA GLU A 369 -12.90 24.68 -5.52
C GLU A 369 -11.70 25.01 -6.42
N LEU A 370 -10.83 24.05 -6.70
CA LEU A 370 -9.73 24.27 -7.64
C LEU A 370 -10.24 24.58 -9.06
N HIS A 371 -11.24 23.86 -9.54
CA HIS A 371 -11.87 24.13 -10.84
C HIS A 371 -12.57 25.49 -10.89
N ARG A 372 -13.12 25.97 -9.78
CA ARG A 372 -13.72 27.31 -9.70
C ARG A 372 -12.67 28.43 -9.80
N LEU A 373 -11.45 28.17 -9.28
CA LEU A 373 -10.39 29.17 -9.19
C LEU A 373 -9.46 29.17 -10.40
N ILE A 374 -9.34 28.05 -11.12
CA ILE A 374 -8.41 27.86 -12.24
C ILE A 374 -9.20 27.59 -13.53
N PRO A 375 -9.07 28.41 -14.57
CA PRO A 375 -9.73 28.17 -15.85
C PRO A 375 -9.27 26.84 -16.50
N PRO A 376 -10.15 26.15 -17.25
CA PRO A 376 -9.90 24.78 -17.72
C PRO A 376 -8.75 24.62 -18.71
N ASP A 377 -8.37 25.67 -19.43
CA ASP A 377 -7.30 25.70 -20.43
C ASP A 377 -5.94 26.15 -19.85
N GLN A 378 -5.89 26.48 -18.56
CA GLN A 378 -4.69 27.01 -17.93
C GLN A 378 -3.88 25.91 -17.23
N THR A 379 -2.54 26.03 -17.36
CA THR A 379 -1.62 25.11 -16.71
C THR A 379 -1.53 25.46 -15.21
N ALA A 380 -1.75 24.45 -14.37
CA ALA A 380 -1.63 24.55 -12.92
C ALA A 380 -0.34 23.88 -12.42
N TYR A 381 0.19 24.41 -11.31
CA TYR A 381 1.36 23.89 -10.61
C TYR A 381 1.03 23.65 -9.13
N GLY A 382 1.44 22.52 -8.58
CA GLY A 382 1.19 22.20 -7.18
C GLY A 382 1.76 20.84 -6.79
N THR A 383 1.38 20.35 -5.60
CA THR A 383 1.73 18.98 -5.20
C THR A 383 1.02 17.96 -6.07
N VAL A 384 1.67 16.82 -6.34
CA VAL A 384 1.05 15.71 -7.06
C VAL A 384 -0.26 15.23 -6.40
N THR A 385 -0.45 15.51 -5.12
CA THR A 385 -1.70 15.22 -4.39
C THR A 385 -2.93 15.81 -5.08
N PHE A 386 -2.83 17.00 -5.66
CA PHE A 386 -3.96 17.66 -6.33
C PHE A 386 -4.08 17.32 -7.81
N TRP A 387 -3.16 16.53 -8.36
CA TRP A 387 -3.20 16.17 -9.76
C TRP A 387 -4.53 15.51 -10.17
N LEU A 388 -5.04 14.56 -9.38
CA LEU A 388 -6.30 13.88 -9.73
C LEU A 388 -7.51 14.83 -9.69
N ALA A 389 -7.48 15.83 -8.80
CA ALA A 389 -8.49 16.89 -8.78
C ALA A 389 -8.46 17.77 -10.04
N MET A 390 -7.30 17.89 -10.69
CA MET A 390 -7.01 18.73 -11.85
C MET A 390 -6.64 17.90 -13.08
N HIS A 391 -7.07 16.62 -13.16
CA HIS A 391 -6.64 15.67 -14.21
C HIS A 391 -7.08 16.06 -15.63
N ASP A 392 -8.04 16.92 -15.77
CA ASP A 392 -8.55 17.51 -17.02
C ASP A 392 -7.87 18.86 -17.37
N HIS A 393 -6.98 19.37 -16.52
CA HIS A 393 -6.13 20.52 -16.77
C HIS A 393 -4.70 20.10 -17.08
N PRO A 394 -3.93 20.86 -17.86
CA PRO A 394 -2.48 20.73 -17.88
C PRO A 394 -1.95 20.97 -16.47
N TYR A 395 -1.23 19.99 -15.90
CA TYR A 395 -0.77 20.02 -14.52
C TYR A 395 0.70 19.65 -14.39
N ILE A 396 1.45 20.42 -13.62
CA ILE A 396 2.87 20.19 -13.32
C ILE A 396 3.05 20.06 -11.80
N SER A 397 3.72 19.00 -11.38
CA SER A 397 3.96 18.73 -9.96
C SER A 397 5.33 19.29 -9.53
N TYR A 398 5.37 19.91 -8.35
CA TYR A 398 6.61 20.44 -7.79
C TYR A 398 7.59 19.37 -7.34
N GLU A 399 7.16 18.13 -7.17
CA GLU A 399 8.05 17.02 -6.83
C GLU A 399 9.07 16.73 -7.94
N ARG A 400 8.92 17.37 -9.12
CA ARG A 400 9.78 17.12 -10.28
C ARG A 400 10.31 18.36 -10.97
N THR A 401 9.75 19.51 -10.70
CA THR A 401 10.05 20.75 -11.43
C THR A 401 10.04 21.90 -10.44
N ASP A 402 11.09 22.70 -10.43
CA ASP A 402 11.06 23.92 -9.62
C ASP A 402 10.03 24.94 -10.16
N PRO A 403 9.54 25.86 -9.29
CA PRO A 403 8.49 26.80 -9.66
C PRO A 403 8.86 27.72 -10.83
N TRP A 404 10.11 28.19 -10.89
CA TRP A 404 10.56 29.07 -11.96
C TRP A 404 10.71 28.34 -13.29
N MET A 405 11.22 27.10 -13.28
CA MET A 405 11.24 26.25 -14.46
C MET A 405 9.81 25.98 -14.94
N ALA A 406 8.89 25.70 -14.03
CA ALA A 406 7.49 25.50 -14.37
C ALA A 406 6.89 26.75 -15.06
N ALA A 407 7.11 27.93 -14.53
CA ALA A 407 6.63 29.19 -15.12
C ALA A 407 7.22 29.44 -16.51
N ARG A 408 8.55 29.25 -16.69
CA ARG A 408 9.26 29.63 -17.91
C ARG A 408 9.14 28.59 -19.03
N GLN A 409 9.28 27.30 -18.71
CA GLN A 409 9.33 26.24 -19.72
C GLN A 409 7.95 25.63 -20.01
N PHE A 410 7.08 25.60 -19.02
CA PHE A 410 5.76 25.00 -19.14
C PHE A 410 4.62 26.02 -19.15
N HIS A 411 4.96 27.31 -19.13
CA HIS A 411 4.01 28.43 -19.16
C HIS A 411 2.94 28.34 -18.06
N VAL A 412 3.36 27.83 -16.89
CA VAL A 412 2.47 27.76 -15.73
C VAL A 412 2.11 29.16 -15.26
N ARG A 413 0.81 29.40 -15.10
CA ARG A 413 0.28 30.67 -14.58
C ARG A 413 -0.34 30.51 -13.20
N TYR A 414 -0.87 29.33 -12.85
CA TYR A 414 -1.61 29.11 -11.61
C TYR A 414 -0.82 28.21 -10.68
N PHE A 415 -0.56 28.72 -9.46
CA PHE A 415 0.22 28.02 -8.42
C PHE A 415 -0.71 27.67 -7.26
N ILE A 416 -0.87 26.38 -6.97
CA ILE A 416 -1.65 25.84 -5.86
C ILE A 416 -0.72 25.60 -4.69
N VAL A 417 -0.86 26.37 -3.61
CA VAL A 417 0.01 26.34 -2.44
C VAL A 417 -0.83 26.03 -1.20
N GLY A 418 -0.50 24.95 -0.51
CA GLY A 418 -1.09 24.62 0.79
C GLY A 418 -0.15 25.02 1.92
N ASP A 419 -0.68 25.49 3.03
CA ASP A 419 0.13 25.91 4.18
C ASP A 419 1.04 24.79 4.69
N ARG A 420 0.62 23.52 4.56
CA ARG A 420 1.45 22.37 4.95
C ARG A 420 2.69 22.18 4.09
N VAL A 421 2.64 22.53 2.82
CA VAL A 421 3.83 22.54 1.94
C VAL A 421 4.83 23.58 2.44
N MET A 422 4.31 24.71 2.91
CA MET A 422 5.14 25.82 3.39
C MET A 422 5.72 25.55 4.80
N THR A 423 5.10 24.69 5.60
CA THR A 423 5.48 24.48 7.01
C THR A 423 6.15 23.15 7.30
N ASN A 424 5.85 22.08 6.54
CA ASN A 424 6.27 20.71 6.88
C ASN A 424 6.94 20.01 5.69
N GLY A 425 8.29 19.96 5.67
CA GLY A 425 9.02 19.02 4.83
C GLY A 425 8.93 17.58 5.38
N LEU A 426 9.04 16.56 4.51
CA LEU A 426 9.21 15.19 4.95
C LEU A 426 10.60 15.02 5.58
N PRO A 427 10.76 14.24 6.66
CA PRO A 427 12.06 13.93 7.22
C PRO A 427 12.97 13.31 6.15
N GLY A 428 14.18 13.87 5.95
CA GLY A 428 15.15 13.40 4.97
C GLY A 428 15.19 14.20 3.65
N ASP A 429 14.16 14.99 3.34
CA ASP A 429 14.11 15.82 2.13
C ASP A 429 14.20 17.33 2.45
N GLU A 430 14.73 17.67 3.61
CA GLU A 430 14.72 19.04 4.14
C GLU A 430 15.33 20.07 3.17
N ALA A 431 16.45 19.74 2.53
CA ALA A 431 17.11 20.64 1.58
C ALA A 431 16.23 20.93 0.36
N PHE A 432 15.55 19.91 -0.18
CA PHE A 432 14.61 20.07 -1.28
C PHE A 432 13.45 20.99 -0.91
N TYR A 433 12.82 20.76 0.25
CA TYR A 433 11.68 21.58 0.69
C TYR A 433 12.09 23.00 1.12
N VAL A 434 13.32 23.20 1.57
CA VAL A 434 13.86 24.55 1.83
C VAL A 434 13.99 25.33 0.51
N SER A 435 14.61 24.74 -0.51
CA SER A 435 14.69 25.34 -1.84
C SER A 435 13.31 25.60 -2.44
N LEU A 436 12.44 24.60 -2.42
CA LEU A 436 11.08 24.73 -2.96
C LEU A 436 10.30 25.88 -2.29
N ARG A 437 10.39 26.01 -0.97
CA ARG A 437 9.72 27.11 -0.23
C ARG A 437 10.27 28.46 -0.61
N HIS A 438 11.60 28.57 -0.78
CA HIS A 438 12.24 29.79 -1.23
C HIS A 438 11.72 30.22 -2.61
N ASP A 439 11.81 29.32 -3.58
CA ASP A 439 11.41 29.58 -4.97
C ASP A 439 9.89 29.85 -5.08
N LEU A 440 9.05 29.12 -4.33
CA LEU A 440 7.61 29.39 -4.26
C LEU A 440 7.34 30.77 -3.66
N SER A 441 8.07 31.17 -2.62
CA SER A 441 7.89 32.50 -2.00
C SER A 441 8.21 33.63 -2.97
N GLU A 442 9.24 33.46 -3.80
CA GLU A 442 9.60 34.43 -4.84
C GLU A 442 8.53 34.52 -5.94
N VAL A 443 8.01 33.36 -6.40
CA VAL A 443 6.92 33.34 -7.38
C VAL A 443 5.64 33.97 -6.81
N ILE A 444 5.29 33.64 -5.56
CA ILE A 444 4.13 34.22 -4.88
C ILE A 444 4.22 35.74 -4.74
N ALA A 445 5.42 36.26 -4.43
CA ALA A 445 5.65 37.70 -4.32
C ALA A 445 5.38 38.46 -5.64
N GLN A 446 5.47 37.78 -6.79
CA GLN A 446 5.19 38.30 -8.11
C GLN A 446 3.80 37.92 -8.64
N SER A 447 2.98 37.31 -7.83
CA SER A 447 1.68 36.73 -8.21
C SER A 447 0.54 37.42 -7.49
N ARG A 448 -0.64 37.40 -8.12
CA ARG A 448 -1.90 37.85 -7.51
C ARG A 448 -2.60 36.66 -6.85
N LEU A 449 -3.10 36.80 -5.62
CA LEU A 449 -3.98 35.83 -5.00
C LEU A 449 -5.32 35.81 -5.75
N VAL A 450 -5.68 34.68 -6.35
CA VAL A 450 -6.97 34.45 -7.02
C VAL A 450 -8.05 34.09 -6.02
N GLY A 451 -7.71 33.23 -5.05
CA GLY A 451 -8.62 32.82 -4.00
C GLY A 451 -7.98 31.84 -3.03
N SER A 452 -8.71 31.53 -1.98
CA SER A 452 -8.31 30.56 -0.96
C SER A 452 -9.48 29.66 -0.57
N TYR A 453 -9.13 28.43 -0.17
CA TYR A 453 -10.06 27.44 0.33
C TYR A 453 -9.48 26.81 1.61
N PRO A 454 -10.10 27.04 2.78
CA PRO A 454 -9.66 26.43 4.02
C PRO A 454 -10.07 24.96 4.06
N ASP A 455 -9.09 24.07 4.24
CA ASP A 455 -9.32 22.64 4.41
C ASP A 455 -8.63 22.12 5.67
N ALA A 456 -9.35 21.39 6.49
CA ALA A 456 -8.84 20.89 7.76
C ALA A 456 -7.70 19.87 7.62
N TYR A 457 -7.61 19.17 6.46
CA TYR A 457 -6.61 18.15 6.21
C TYR A 457 -5.44 18.68 5.38
N TYR A 458 -5.73 19.38 4.27
CA TYR A 458 -4.71 19.91 3.36
C TYR A 458 -4.17 21.28 3.81
N GLY A 459 -4.78 21.90 4.84
CA GLY A 459 -4.49 23.26 5.26
C GLY A 459 -5.18 24.29 4.38
N ASP A 460 -4.85 25.56 4.55
CA ASP A 460 -5.39 26.62 3.70
C ASP A 460 -4.76 26.52 2.30
N LEU A 461 -5.59 26.11 1.34
CA LEU A 461 -5.19 26.08 -0.06
C LEU A 461 -5.35 27.47 -0.65
N LYS A 462 -4.28 28.02 -1.21
CA LYS A 462 -4.23 29.32 -1.89
C LYS A 462 -3.87 29.11 -3.34
N VAL A 463 -4.60 29.76 -4.23
CA VAL A 463 -4.31 29.77 -5.66
C VAL A 463 -3.82 31.14 -6.03
N TYR A 464 -2.61 31.18 -6.60
CA TYR A 464 -1.96 32.40 -7.06
C TYR A 464 -1.84 32.39 -8.58
N GLU A 465 -2.06 33.53 -9.23
CA GLU A 465 -1.85 33.75 -10.65
C GLU A 465 -0.60 34.60 -10.86
N LEU A 466 0.39 34.03 -11.52
CA LEU A 466 1.59 34.77 -11.92
C LEU A 466 1.23 35.74 -13.05
N ALA A 467 1.61 37.00 -12.92
CA ALA A 467 1.44 37.96 -13.98
C ALA A 467 2.11 37.45 -15.26
N ALA A 468 1.46 37.62 -16.41
CA ALA A 468 2.11 37.30 -17.67
C ALA A 468 3.45 38.08 -17.75
N PRO A 469 4.57 37.42 -18.08
CA PRO A 469 5.77 38.17 -18.33
C PRO A 469 5.44 39.21 -19.41
N ASP A 470 5.74 40.47 -19.12
CA ASP A 470 5.61 41.54 -20.11
C ASP A 470 6.34 41.07 -21.37
N THR A 471 5.57 40.78 -22.43
CA THR A 471 6.12 40.51 -23.75
C THR A 471 6.69 41.84 -24.28
N LYS A 472 7.91 42.13 -23.81
CA LYS A 472 8.73 43.16 -24.43
C LYS A 472 9.63 42.54 -25.48
#